data_b0ed4f35a51331d259ab3de6181248ee
#
_entry.id   b0ed4f35a51331d259ab3de6181248ee
#
_cell.length_a   1.000
_cell.length_b   1.000
_cell.length_c   1.000
_cell.angle_alpha   90.00
_cell.angle_beta   90.00
_cell.angle_gamma   90.00
#
_symmetry.space_group_name_H-M   'P 1'
#
loop_
_entity.id
_entity.type
_entity.pdbx_description
1 polymer ?
#
loop_
_entity_poly.entity_id
_entity_poly.type
_entity_poly.pdbx_seq_one_letter_code
_entity_poly.pdbx_strand_id
1 'polypeptide(L)'
;CGKGSFISQLASREPDNFFIAVEGHKSVLLRAMEKVHELGLTNVAFIPEFIENLHEWFIDSELDGIYLNFSDPLPKNYSAKKRLTYRGKLKQYFDVLKEDGVVRFKTDNTDLFNYSINEVIASDLRIREFTRDLHASPYNEDNIMTEYEEKFSDKGFNIKMMEIGRIRRKGEKMGLAALNGREIPKQDKVFGISGRAKAAIKEKGHENVANATIGALLDDDGGLIVLSSVDEAVKSLEPSQYAEYAPIAGTPGFKEAAIQAALGGYETSRHIGIVSTPGGTGSLRNAIANYSCPGDKILTHNWCWPNYKNIAAEQGRGFETFEMFDDDGKFNLADFEYKVSKLLRVQDRLVLILNTPANNPTGYSLSLDEWKSVIEILDNVPDEKVVALVVDIAYIDFAGDEKNVREFIPELEKLRSNVLPLLAYSTSKTFTFYGFRCAALICLADSEEIADEFVKVCSYSSRSTWSNSPR
;
A
#
# COMPACT_ATOMS: atom_id res chain seq x y z
N CYS A 1 -10.24 -14.94 -27.24
CA CYS A 1 -8.78 -15.14 -27.43
C CYS A 1 -8.10 -13.91 -28.08
N GLY A 2 -8.89 -12.98 -28.59
CA GLY A 2 -8.38 -11.82 -29.30
C GLY A 2 -7.60 -12.21 -30.57
N LYS A 3 -6.65 -11.38 -30.99
CA LYS A 3 -5.84 -11.60 -32.19
C LYS A 3 -4.75 -12.65 -32.05
N GLY A 4 -4.74 -13.45 -30.98
CA GLY A 4 -3.90 -14.62 -30.81
C GLY A 4 -2.53 -14.41 -30.18
N SER A 5 -2.11 -13.17 -29.84
CA SER A 5 -0.77 -12.92 -29.27
C SER A 5 -0.55 -13.68 -27.95
N PHE A 6 -1.54 -13.71 -27.06
CA PHE A 6 -1.47 -14.43 -25.80
C PHE A 6 -1.38 -15.94 -26.03
N ILE A 7 -2.32 -16.50 -26.81
CA ILE A 7 -2.41 -17.96 -26.98
C ILE A 7 -1.22 -18.53 -27.73
N SER A 8 -0.68 -17.82 -28.72
CA SER A 8 0.49 -18.27 -29.47
C SER A 8 1.77 -18.28 -28.62
N GLN A 9 1.96 -17.26 -27.77
CA GLN A 9 3.09 -17.23 -26.84
C GLN A 9 2.96 -18.32 -25.77
N LEU A 10 1.75 -18.51 -25.21
CA LEU A 10 1.49 -19.54 -24.21
C LEU A 10 1.74 -20.95 -24.80
N ALA A 11 1.21 -21.24 -26.00
CA ALA A 11 1.39 -22.51 -26.66
C ALA A 11 2.83 -22.79 -27.07
N SER A 12 3.60 -21.75 -27.43
CA SER A 12 5.05 -21.89 -27.69
C SER A 12 5.84 -22.16 -26.40
N ARG A 13 5.43 -21.61 -25.28
CA ARG A 13 6.09 -21.74 -23.97
C ARG A 13 5.84 -23.10 -23.33
N GLU A 14 4.67 -23.68 -23.61
CA GLU A 14 4.18 -24.92 -23.02
C GLU A 14 3.79 -25.95 -24.13
N PRO A 15 4.75 -26.51 -24.86
CA PRO A 15 4.50 -27.36 -26.03
C PRO A 15 3.79 -28.67 -25.68
N ASP A 16 3.92 -29.14 -24.44
CA ASP A 16 3.26 -30.36 -23.96
C ASP A 16 1.79 -30.18 -23.57
N ASN A 17 1.34 -28.92 -23.47
CA ASN A 17 -0.04 -28.57 -23.13
C ASN A 17 -0.83 -28.28 -24.42
N PHE A 18 -2.12 -28.67 -24.41
CA PHE A 18 -3.06 -28.36 -25.50
C PHE A 18 -3.98 -27.22 -25.11
N PHE A 19 -4.12 -26.24 -25.99
CA PHE A 19 -4.85 -25.00 -25.71
C PHE A 19 -6.06 -24.86 -26.61
N ILE A 20 -7.18 -24.37 -26.05
CA ILE A 20 -8.41 -24.10 -26.77
C ILE A 20 -8.70 -22.60 -26.70
N ALA A 21 -8.65 -21.94 -27.85
CA ALA A 21 -8.90 -20.52 -27.98
C ALA A 21 -10.35 -20.26 -28.41
N VAL A 22 -11.10 -19.55 -27.58
CA VAL A 22 -12.51 -19.19 -27.83
C VAL A 22 -12.59 -17.75 -28.30
N GLU A 23 -13.21 -17.49 -29.45
CA GLU A 23 -13.43 -16.13 -29.99
C GLU A 23 -14.64 -16.08 -30.88
N GLY A 24 -15.65 -15.27 -30.54
CA GLY A 24 -16.87 -15.15 -31.28
C GLY A 24 -16.77 -14.26 -32.54
N HIS A 25 -15.78 -13.37 -32.60
CA HIS A 25 -15.58 -12.48 -33.74
C HIS A 25 -14.70 -13.13 -34.81
N LYS A 26 -15.30 -13.60 -35.91
CA LYS A 26 -14.63 -14.38 -36.99
C LYS A 26 -13.40 -13.67 -37.57
N SER A 27 -13.45 -12.34 -37.77
CA SER A 27 -12.29 -11.59 -38.28
C SER A 27 -11.13 -11.52 -37.32
N VAL A 28 -11.39 -11.51 -36.02
CA VAL A 28 -10.38 -11.52 -34.95
C VAL A 28 -9.80 -12.92 -34.81
N LEU A 29 -10.67 -13.94 -34.86
CA LEU A 29 -10.26 -15.34 -34.81
C LEU A 29 -9.34 -15.71 -35.96
N LEU A 30 -9.65 -15.26 -37.20
CA LEU A 30 -8.82 -15.49 -38.36
C LEU A 30 -7.36 -15.03 -38.12
N ARG A 31 -7.20 -13.83 -37.56
CA ARG A 31 -5.86 -13.33 -37.24
C ARG A 31 -5.13 -14.17 -36.20
N ALA A 32 -5.85 -14.73 -35.24
CA ALA A 32 -5.25 -15.65 -34.26
C ALA A 32 -4.82 -16.96 -34.93
N MET A 33 -5.64 -17.48 -35.84
CA MET A 33 -5.33 -18.70 -36.62
C MET A 33 -4.12 -18.50 -37.53
N GLU A 34 -4.04 -17.36 -38.25
CA GLU A 34 -2.89 -17.00 -39.10
C GLU A 34 -1.61 -16.99 -38.27
N LYS A 35 -1.62 -16.33 -37.10
CA LYS A 35 -0.46 -16.23 -36.21
C LYS A 35 0.00 -17.61 -35.68
N VAL A 36 -0.91 -18.47 -35.27
CA VAL A 36 -0.63 -19.83 -34.80
C VAL A 36 -0.05 -20.68 -35.95
N HIS A 37 -0.61 -20.53 -37.16
CA HIS A 37 -0.10 -21.23 -38.35
C HIS A 37 1.30 -20.76 -38.75
N GLU A 38 1.55 -19.45 -38.79
CA GLU A 38 2.87 -18.88 -39.10
C GLU A 38 3.96 -19.36 -38.15
N LEU A 39 3.59 -19.58 -36.87
CA LEU A 39 4.52 -20.12 -35.86
C LEU A 39 4.62 -21.64 -35.87
N GLY A 40 3.91 -22.34 -36.74
CA GLY A 40 3.91 -23.78 -36.82
C GLY A 40 3.41 -24.52 -35.59
N LEU A 41 2.55 -23.87 -34.77
CA LEU A 41 2.05 -24.48 -33.55
C LEU A 41 0.95 -25.50 -33.84
N THR A 42 1.07 -26.69 -33.26
CA THR A 42 0.12 -27.79 -33.44
C THR A 42 -0.73 -28.10 -32.21
N ASN A 43 -0.47 -27.40 -31.11
CA ASN A 43 -1.11 -27.61 -29.81
C ASN A 43 -2.19 -26.56 -29.49
N VAL A 44 -2.80 -25.96 -30.51
CA VAL A 44 -3.90 -24.97 -30.37
C VAL A 44 -5.09 -25.34 -31.24
N ALA A 45 -6.27 -25.42 -30.64
CA ALA A 45 -7.55 -25.49 -31.34
C ALA A 45 -8.36 -24.20 -31.15
N PHE A 46 -9.34 -23.97 -32.04
CA PHE A 46 -10.15 -22.77 -32.03
C PHE A 46 -11.66 -23.08 -32.03
N ILE A 47 -12.41 -22.38 -31.17
CA ILE A 47 -13.87 -22.41 -31.16
C ILE A 47 -14.38 -21.03 -31.65
N PRO A 48 -15.07 -20.98 -32.84
CA PRO A 48 -15.49 -19.74 -33.49
C PRO A 48 -16.83 -19.22 -32.96
N GLU A 49 -17.09 -19.24 -31.66
CA GLU A 49 -18.36 -18.92 -31.05
C GLU A 49 -18.24 -18.17 -29.72
N PHE A 50 -19.34 -17.50 -29.35
CA PHE A 50 -19.55 -17.02 -27.99
C PHE A 50 -20.17 -18.15 -27.17
N ILE A 51 -19.40 -18.77 -26.31
CA ILE A 51 -19.85 -19.88 -25.47
C ILE A 51 -20.76 -19.34 -24.35
N GLU A 52 -22.05 -19.68 -24.42
CA GLU A 52 -23.00 -19.38 -23.33
C GLU A 52 -23.03 -20.50 -22.29
N ASN A 53 -22.92 -21.75 -22.72
CA ASN A 53 -22.89 -22.92 -21.86
C ASN A 53 -21.65 -23.78 -22.16
N LEU A 54 -20.77 -23.89 -21.20
CA LEU A 54 -19.51 -24.64 -21.33
C LEU A 54 -19.71 -26.16 -21.45
N HIS A 55 -20.80 -26.71 -20.87
CA HIS A 55 -21.09 -28.14 -20.95
C HIS A 55 -21.49 -28.62 -22.34
N GLU A 56 -21.72 -27.73 -23.31
CA GLU A 56 -21.89 -28.09 -24.72
C GLU A 56 -20.55 -28.43 -25.40
N TRP A 57 -19.43 -28.02 -24.79
CA TRP A 57 -18.10 -28.15 -25.36
C TRP A 57 -17.14 -29.00 -24.52
N PHE A 58 -17.35 -29.05 -23.20
CA PHE A 58 -16.46 -29.68 -22.25
C PHE A 58 -17.24 -30.55 -21.27
N ILE A 59 -16.65 -31.68 -20.88
CA ILE A 59 -17.18 -32.50 -19.78
C ILE A 59 -16.65 -32.01 -18.42
N ASP A 60 -17.24 -32.51 -17.35
CA ASP A 60 -16.82 -32.17 -15.98
C ASP A 60 -15.37 -32.59 -15.74
N SER A 61 -14.62 -31.69 -15.09
CA SER A 61 -13.21 -31.92 -14.69
C SER A 61 -12.26 -32.20 -15.88
N GLU A 62 -12.51 -31.64 -17.05
CA GLU A 62 -11.68 -31.82 -18.24
C GLU A 62 -10.50 -30.84 -18.32
N LEU A 63 -10.73 -29.58 -17.95
CA LEU A 63 -9.78 -28.50 -18.15
C LEU A 63 -8.84 -28.30 -16.94
N ASP A 64 -7.57 -27.98 -17.21
CA ASP A 64 -6.58 -27.66 -16.19
C ASP A 64 -6.66 -26.19 -15.75
N GLY A 65 -7.00 -25.28 -16.66
CA GLY A 65 -7.09 -23.86 -16.39
C GLY A 65 -7.91 -23.07 -17.41
N ILE A 66 -8.39 -21.91 -17.00
CA ILE A 66 -9.12 -20.97 -17.84
C ILE A 66 -8.52 -19.58 -17.71
N TYR A 67 -8.27 -18.91 -18.85
CA TYR A 67 -7.76 -17.55 -18.92
C TYR A 67 -8.83 -16.59 -19.42
N LEU A 68 -9.13 -15.57 -18.63
CA LEU A 68 -10.06 -14.49 -18.98
C LEU A 68 -9.25 -13.18 -19.08
N ASN A 69 -8.86 -12.84 -20.30
CA ASN A 69 -8.03 -11.67 -20.55
C ASN A 69 -8.85 -10.54 -21.15
N PHE A 70 -8.98 -9.40 -20.42
CA PHE A 70 -9.59 -8.16 -20.88
C PHE A 70 -11.00 -8.36 -21.47
N SER A 71 -11.83 -9.10 -20.74
CA SER A 71 -13.24 -9.27 -21.09
C SER A 71 -14.00 -7.95 -20.99
N ASP A 72 -15.07 -7.83 -21.81
CA ASP A 72 -15.90 -6.63 -21.85
C ASP A 72 -16.51 -6.32 -20.47
N PRO A 73 -16.31 -5.12 -19.92
CA PRO A 73 -16.79 -4.75 -18.59
C PRO A 73 -18.31 -4.64 -18.48
N LEU A 74 -19.04 -4.46 -19.59
CA LEU A 74 -20.51 -4.36 -19.62
C LEU A 74 -21.04 -3.49 -18.47
N PRO A 75 -20.84 -2.16 -18.48
CA PRO A 75 -21.01 -1.31 -17.32
C PRO A 75 -22.45 -1.19 -16.80
N LYS A 76 -23.46 -1.53 -17.61
CA LYS A 76 -24.87 -1.42 -17.22
C LYS A 76 -25.30 -2.58 -16.32
N ASN A 77 -26.00 -2.28 -15.22
CA ASN A 77 -26.41 -3.28 -14.21
C ASN A 77 -27.25 -4.44 -14.79
N TYR A 78 -28.11 -4.19 -15.77
CA TYR A 78 -28.91 -5.25 -16.42
C TYR A 78 -28.05 -6.23 -17.24
N SER A 79 -26.83 -5.86 -17.59
CA SER A 79 -25.86 -6.71 -18.30
C SER A 79 -24.91 -7.47 -17.37
N ALA A 80 -25.01 -7.28 -16.06
CA ALA A 80 -24.07 -7.86 -15.08
C ALA A 80 -23.99 -9.40 -15.19
N LYS A 81 -25.11 -10.08 -15.47
CA LYS A 81 -25.16 -11.54 -15.64
C LYS A 81 -24.42 -12.04 -16.89
N LYS A 82 -24.11 -11.15 -17.85
CA LYS A 82 -23.34 -11.47 -19.06
C LYS A 82 -21.84 -11.32 -18.90
N ARG A 83 -21.38 -10.73 -17.78
CA ARG A 83 -19.94 -10.62 -17.48
C ARG A 83 -19.34 -12.01 -17.30
N LEU A 84 -18.16 -12.23 -17.83
CA LEU A 84 -17.49 -13.54 -17.74
C LEU A 84 -17.15 -13.94 -16.28
N THR A 85 -17.03 -12.99 -15.38
CA THR A 85 -16.80 -13.24 -13.94
C THR A 85 -18.08 -13.25 -13.11
N TYR A 86 -19.28 -13.26 -13.73
CA TYR A 86 -20.53 -13.45 -13.00
C TYR A 86 -20.55 -14.83 -12.32
N ARG A 87 -21.07 -14.93 -11.09
CA ARG A 87 -21.10 -16.18 -10.29
C ARG A 87 -21.68 -17.39 -11.02
N GLY A 88 -22.69 -17.20 -11.88
CA GLY A 88 -23.25 -18.27 -12.69
C GLY A 88 -22.29 -18.79 -13.77
N LYS A 89 -21.42 -17.91 -14.30
CA LYS A 89 -20.34 -18.31 -15.22
C LYS A 89 -19.19 -18.95 -14.46
N LEU A 90 -18.80 -18.39 -13.32
CA LEU A 90 -17.77 -18.97 -12.43
C LEU A 90 -18.16 -20.41 -12.07
N LYS A 91 -19.43 -20.66 -11.74
CA LYS A 91 -19.90 -22.03 -11.47
C LYS A 91 -19.62 -22.96 -12.66
N GLN A 92 -20.01 -22.60 -13.88
CA GLN A 92 -19.76 -23.40 -15.08
C GLN A 92 -18.27 -23.66 -15.31
N TYR A 93 -17.40 -22.63 -15.09
CA TYR A 93 -15.94 -22.82 -15.19
C TYR A 93 -15.44 -23.88 -14.23
N PHE A 94 -15.91 -23.81 -12.99
CA PHE A 94 -15.45 -24.77 -11.98
C PHE A 94 -16.12 -26.14 -12.12
N ASP A 95 -17.24 -26.29 -12.80
CA ASP A 95 -17.80 -27.61 -13.14
C ASP A 95 -16.88 -28.35 -14.15
N VAL A 96 -16.34 -27.65 -15.17
CA VAL A 96 -15.46 -28.25 -16.18
C VAL A 96 -13.98 -28.25 -15.83
N LEU A 97 -13.55 -27.50 -14.81
CA LEU A 97 -12.18 -27.50 -14.30
C LEU A 97 -11.88 -28.72 -13.42
N LYS A 98 -10.70 -29.31 -13.56
CA LYS A 98 -10.15 -30.29 -12.62
C LYS A 98 -10.12 -29.76 -11.19
N GLU A 99 -9.90 -30.61 -10.21
CA GLU A 99 -9.98 -30.24 -8.78
C GLU A 99 -9.05 -29.06 -8.42
N ASP A 100 -7.83 -29.07 -8.93
CA ASP A 100 -6.82 -28.03 -8.73
C ASP A 100 -6.86 -26.90 -9.76
N GLY A 101 -7.76 -27.01 -10.74
CA GLY A 101 -7.90 -26.06 -11.82
C GLY A 101 -8.20 -24.64 -11.33
N VAL A 102 -7.73 -23.65 -12.06
CA VAL A 102 -7.87 -22.23 -11.70
C VAL A 102 -8.42 -21.41 -12.86
N VAL A 103 -9.05 -20.30 -12.50
CA VAL A 103 -9.41 -19.24 -13.45
C VAL A 103 -8.48 -18.06 -13.21
N ARG A 104 -7.68 -17.69 -14.23
CA ARG A 104 -6.84 -16.48 -14.22
C ARG A 104 -7.56 -15.37 -14.97
N PHE A 105 -7.78 -14.27 -14.27
CA PHE A 105 -8.49 -13.11 -14.79
C PHE A 105 -7.61 -11.88 -14.80
N LYS A 106 -7.50 -11.21 -15.97
CA LYS A 106 -6.80 -9.93 -16.12
C LYS A 106 -7.71 -8.86 -16.71
N THR A 107 -7.62 -7.64 -16.18
CA THR A 107 -8.36 -6.47 -16.69
C THR A 107 -7.66 -5.15 -16.29
N ASP A 108 -7.79 -4.13 -17.15
CA ASP A 108 -7.46 -2.74 -16.85
C ASP A 108 -8.61 -2.03 -16.10
N ASN A 109 -9.83 -2.57 -16.16
CA ASN A 109 -11.03 -1.94 -15.62
C ASN A 109 -11.21 -2.22 -14.12
N THR A 110 -11.15 -1.16 -13.30
CA THR A 110 -11.26 -1.24 -11.84
C THR A 110 -12.64 -1.69 -11.37
N ASP A 111 -13.72 -1.22 -12.01
CA ASP A 111 -15.08 -1.56 -11.60
C ASP A 111 -15.39 -3.04 -11.87
N LEU A 112 -14.98 -3.54 -13.05
CA LEU A 112 -15.09 -4.96 -13.36
C LEU A 112 -14.27 -5.80 -12.39
N PHE A 113 -13.07 -5.38 -12.03
CA PHE A 113 -12.23 -6.09 -11.07
C PHE A 113 -12.88 -6.18 -9.68
N ASN A 114 -13.39 -5.06 -9.17
CA ASN A 114 -14.08 -5.00 -7.88
C ASN A 114 -15.38 -5.82 -7.89
N TYR A 115 -16.15 -5.73 -8.99
CA TYR A 115 -17.31 -6.58 -9.20
C TYR A 115 -16.93 -8.07 -9.15
N SER A 116 -15.86 -8.46 -9.83
CA SER A 116 -15.41 -9.85 -9.90
C SER A 116 -14.98 -10.38 -8.52
N ILE A 117 -14.33 -9.57 -7.70
CA ILE A 117 -14.03 -9.91 -6.30
C ILE A 117 -15.31 -10.26 -5.53
N ASN A 118 -16.35 -9.42 -5.65
CA ASN A 118 -17.63 -9.64 -4.96
C ASN A 118 -18.34 -10.91 -5.46
N GLU A 119 -18.26 -11.21 -6.75
CA GLU A 119 -18.84 -12.44 -7.31
C GLU A 119 -18.11 -13.71 -6.83
N VAL A 120 -16.79 -13.67 -6.70
CA VAL A 120 -16.01 -14.77 -6.12
C VAL A 120 -16.34 -14.99 -4.65
N ILE A 121 -16.41 -13.89 -3.87
CA ILE A 121 -16.78 -13.95 -2.43
C ILE A 121 -18.19 -14.52 -2.24
N ALA A 122 -19.12 -14.20 -3.14
CA ALA A 122 -20.50 -14.68 -3.10
C ALA A 122 -20.68 -16.12 -3.66
N SER A 123 -19.59 -16.76 -4.05
CA SER A 123 -19.52 -18.14 -4.53
C SER A 123 -18.73 -18.99 -3.54
N ASP A 124 -18.84 -20.32 -3.62
CA ASP A 124 -17.98 -21.23 -2.84
C ASP A 124 -16.56 -21.32 -3.46
N LEU A 125 -15.98 -20.16 -3.77
CA LEU A 125 -14.69 -19.99 -4.40
C LEU A 125 -13.82 -19.05 -3.59
N ARG A 126 -12.51 -19.10 -3.81
CA ARG A 126 -11.55 -18.18 -3.19
C ARG A 126 -10.66 -17.53 -4.23
N ILE A 127 -10.21 -16.33 -3.92
CA ILE A 127 -9.10 -15.70 -4.62
C ILE A 127 -7.82 -16.28 -4.02
N ARG A 128 -7.03 -17.00 -4.83
CA ARG A 128 -5.72 -17.57 -4.44
C ARG A 128 -4.65 -16.49 -4.43
N GLU A 129 -4.62 -15.71 -5.50
CA GLU A 129 -3.67 -14.64 -5.73
C GLU A 129 -4.37 -13.45 -6.38
N PHE A 130 -3.93 -12.25 -6.08
CA PHE A 130 -4.40 -11.06 -6.79
C PHE A 130 -3.40 -9.91 -6.69
N THR A 131 -3.45 -9.05 -7.69
CA THR A 131 -2.75 -7.76 -7.68
C THR A 131 -3.58 -6.71 -8.41
N ARG A 132 -3.45 -5.46 -8.00
CA ARG A 132 -4.04 -4.31 -8.71
C ARG A 132 -3.05 -3.66 -9.67
N ASP A 133 -1.80 -4.13 -9.66
CA ASP A 133 -0.76 -3.74 -10.60
C ASP A 133 0.12 -4.96 -10.92
N LEU A 134 -0.25 -5.66 -12.00
CA LEU A 134 0.43 -6.87 -12.41
C LEU A 134 1.90 -6.61 -12.74
N HIS A 135 2.18 -5.53 -13.47
CA HIS A 135 3.54 -5.25 -13.95
C HIS A 135 4.50 -4.83 -12.83
N ALA A 136 3.99 -4.30 -11.72
CA ALA A 136 4.78 -3.98 -10.53
C ALA A 136 4.75 -5.10 -9.47
N SER A 137 4.16 -6.26 -9.78
CA SER A 137 4.02 -7.38 -8.85
C SER A 137 4.97 -8.53 -9.18
N PRO A 138 5.24 -9.46 -8.24
CA PRO A 138 5.99 -10.69 -8.52
C PRO A 138 5.36 -11.56 -9.61
N TYR A 139 4.05 -11.46 -9.83
CA TYR A 139 3.33 -12.23 -10.85
C TYR A 139 3.63 -11.80 -12.30
N ASN A 140 4.39 -10.72 -12.48
CA ASN A 140 4.80 -10.27 -13.81
C ASN A 140 5.89 -11.14 -14.42
N GLU A 141 6.64 -11.90 -13.62
CA GLU A 141 7.70 -12.78 -14.11
C GLU A 141 7.16 -13.86 -15.07
N ASP A 142 5.98 -14.41 -14.76
CA ASP A 142 5.30 -15.42 -15.58
C ASP A 142 4.23 -14.83 -16.51
N ASN A 143 4.05 -13.53 -16.54
CA ASN A 143 3.03 -12.88 -17.31
C ASN A 143 3.33 -12.96 -18.82
N ILE A 144 2.30 -13.30 -19.60
CA ILE A 144 2.31 -13.15 -21.05
C ILE A 144 1.42 -11.95 -21.39
N MET A 145 2.03 -10.92 -21.94
CA MET A 145 1.33 -9.70 -22.31
C MET A 145 0.46 -9.92 -23.55
N THR A 146 -0.76 -9.39 -23.52
CA THR A 146 -1.58 -9.29 -24.72
C THR A 146 -1.30 -7.97 -25.45
N GLU A 147 -1.61 -7.88 -26.75
CA GLU A 147 -1.52 -6.60 -27.49
C GLU A 147 -2.39 -5.49 -26.88
N TYR A 148 -3.50 -5.88 -26.23
CA TYR A 148 -4.37 -4.95 -25.51
C TYR A 148 -3.70 -4.46 -24.22
N GLU A 149 -3.08 -5.38 -23.48
CA GLU A 149 -2.36 -5.11 -22.24
C GLU A 149 -1.22 -4.12 -22.45
N GLU A 150 -0.37 -4.37 -23.47
CA GLU A 150 0.72 -3.49 -23.88
C GLU A 150 0.20 -2.05 -24.15
N LYS A 151 -0.82 -1.94 -25.02
CA LYS A 151 -1.42 -0.65 -25.39
C LYS A 151 -1.96 0.14 -24.19
N PHE A 152 -2.58 -0.52 -23.20
CA PHE A 152 -3.17 0.15 -22.03
C PHE A 152 -2.13 0.41 -20.93
N SER A 153 -1.14 -0.46 -20.80
CA SER A 153 0.01 -0.23 -19.96
C SER A 153 0.82 0.99 -20.39
N ASP A 154 1.07 1.14 -21.69
CA ASP A 154 1.75 2.33 -22.26
C ASP A 154 0.99 3.63 -22.00
N LYS A 155 -0.33 3.56 -21.82
CA LYS A 155 -1.16 4.69 -21.44
C LYS A 155 -1.19 4.96 -19.93
N GLY A 156 -0.46 4.19 -19.15
CA GLY A 156 -0.37 4.33 -17.70
C GLY A 156 -1.48 3.62 -16.90
N PHE A 157 -2.28 2.75 -17.53
CA PHE A 157 -3.27 1.96 -16.80
C PHE A 157 -2.62 0.77 -16.10
N ASN A 158 -2.87 0.60 -14.80
CA ASN A 158 -2.46 -0.60 -14.09
C ASN A 158 -3.32 -1.79 -14.50
N ILE A 159 -2.67 -2.88 -14.82
CA ILE A 159 -3.34 -4.13 -15.12
C ILE A 159 -3.58 -4.89 -13.82
N LYS A 160 -4.82 -5.25 -13.58
CA LYS A 160 -5.24 -6.02 -12.41
C LYS A 160 -5.33 -7.50 -12.77
N MET A 161 -4.90 -8.35 -11.86
CA MET A 161 -4.96 -9.80 -12.02
C MET A 161 -5.49 -10.47 -10.75
N MET A 162 -6.27 -11.52 -10.92
CA MET A 162 -6.58 -12.47 -9.85
C MET A 162 -6.58 -13.90 -10.36
N GLU A 163 -6.16 -14.81 -9.51
CA GLU A 163 -6.32 -16.24 -9.67
C GLU A 163 -7.42 -16.75 -8.74
N ILE A 164 -8.44 -17.38 -9.31
CA ILE A 164 -9.61 -17.90 -8.61
C ILE A 164 -9.50 -19.43 -8.56
N GLY A 165 -9.76 -20.03 -7.40
CA GLY A 165 -9.75 -21.47 -7.20
C GLY A 165 -10.86 -21.93 -6.28
N ARG A 166 -11.08 -23.25 -6.19
CA ARG A 166 -11.99 -23.83 -5.20
C ARG A 166 -11.49 -23.59 -3.78
N ILE A 167 -12.40 -23.45 -2.84
CA ILE A 167 -12.08 -23.54 -1.42
C ILE A 167 -11.57 -24.98 -1.18
N ARG A 168 -10.36 -25.12 -0.68
CA ARG A 168 -9.72 -26.44 -0.45
C ARG A 168 -10.53 -27.32 0.47
N ARG A 169 -10.63 -28.61 0.15
CA ARG A 169 -11.31 -29.59 1.00
C ARG A 169 -10.48 -29.93 2.25
N LYS A 170 -11.21 -30.42 3.29
CA LYS A 170 -10.64 -30.89 4.57
C LYS A 170 -9.59 -32.00 4.33
N GLY A 171 -8.29 -31.69 4.49
CA GLY A 171 -7.20 -32.67 4.34
C GLY A 171 -5.92 -32.15 3.73
N GLU A 172 -5.92 -31.02 3.03
CA GLU A 172 -4.67 -30.39 2.55
C GLU A 172 -3.93 -29.68 3.70
N LYS A 173 -2.62 -29.92 3.78
CA LYS A 173 -1.74 -29.19 4.74
C LYS A 173 -1.68 -27.72 4.34
N MET A 174 -2.56 -26.92 4.92
CA MET A 174 -2.41 -25.46 4.89
C MET A 174 -1.42 -25.01 5.96
N GLY A 175 -0.66 -23.98 5.69
CA GLY A 175 -0.08 -23.18 6.76
C GLY A 175 -1.21 -22.70 7.70
N LEU A 176 -0.95 -22.67 9.01
CA LEU A 176 -1.97 -22.28 10.00
C LEU A 176 -2.37 -20.81 9.86
N ALA A 177 -1.51 -19.97 9.31
CA ALA A 177 -1.76 -18.54 9.10
C ALA A 177 -2.29 -18.26 7.69
N ALA A 178 -3.33 -17.41 7.61
CA ALA A 178 -3.79 -16.85 6.36
C ALA A 178 -2.83 -15.72 5.93
N LEU A 179 -2.20 -15.88 4.79
CA LEU A 179 -1.21 -14.89 4.31
C LEU A 179 -1.87 -13.64 3.71
N ASN A 180 -3.04 -13.79 3.07
CA ASN A 180 -3.81 -12.66 2.48
C ASN A 180 -2.95 -11.73 1.61
N GLY A 181 -2.08 -12.30 0.77
CA GLY A 181 -1.12 -11.54 -0.04
C GLY A 181 0.12 -11.05 0.72
N ARG A 182 0.24 -11.37 2.01
CA ARG A 182 1.45 -11.07 2.81
C ARG A 182 2.50 -12.16 2.58
N GLU A 183 3.75 -11.75 2.46
CA GLU A 183 4.87 -12.70 2.48
C GLU A 183 5.09 -13.17 3.93
N ILE A 184 5.47 -14.45 4.11
CA ILE A 184 6.00 -14.91 5.40
C ILE A 184 7.31 -14.17 5.64
N PRO A 185 7.42 -13.32 6.66
CA PRO A 185 8.65 -12.57 6.87
C PRO A 185 9.77 -13.56 7.15
N LYS A 186 10.79 -13.58 6.30
CA LYS A 186 12.11 -14.04 6.73
C LYS A 186 12.50 -13.14 7.90
N GLN A 187 13.37 -13.61 8.76
CA GLN A 187 13.83 -12.86 9.95
C GLN A 187 13.96 -11.35 9.66
N ASP A 188 13.39 -10.50 10.51
CA ASP A 188 13.55 -9.05 10.37
C ASP A 188 15.03 -8.69 10.27
N LYS A 189 15.41 -8.01 9.18
CA LYS A 189 16.80 -7.73 8.86
C LYS A 189 17.50 -6.91 9.95
N VAL A 190 16.80 -5.92 10.51
CA VAL A 190 17.35 -5.01 11.52
C VAL A 190 17.62 -5.78 12.82
N PHE A 191 16.63 -6.51 13.34
CA PHE A 191 16.81 -7.32 14.55
C PHE A 191 17.79 -8.49 14.33
N GLY A 192 17.81 -9.08 13.14
CA GLY A 192 18.78 -10.12 12.80
C GLY A 192 20.22 -9.59 12.78
N ILE A 193 20.45 -8.40 12.21
CA ILE A 193 21.78 -7.75 12.20
C ILE A 193 22.15 -7.31 13.62
N SER A 194 21.21 -6.72 14.36
CA SER A 194 21.43 -6.32 15.77
C SER A 194 21.85 -7.51 16.64
N GLY A 195 21.20 -8.66 16.47
CA GLY A 195 21.57 -9.89 17.16
C GLY A 195 23.01 -10.34 16.85
N ARG A 196 23.42 -10.25 15.57
CA ARG A 196 24.82 -10.55 15.18
C ARG A 196 25.81 -9.55 15.74
N ALA A 197 25.47 -8.25 15.74
CA ALA A 197 26.32 -7.22 16.32
C ALA A 197 26.53 -7.44 17.84
N LYS A 198 25.45 -7.74 18.58
CA LYS A 198 25.54 -8.08 20.00
C LYS A 198 26.40 -9.33 20.29
N ALA A 199 26.27 -10.36 19.44
CA ALA A 199 27.12 -11.54 19.55
C ALA A 199 28.59 -11.22 19.27
N ALA A 200 28.89 -10.39 18.26
CA ALA A 200 30.24 -9.94 17.96
C ALA A 200 30.83 -9.09 19.07
N ILE A 201 30.06 -8.20 19.70
CA ILE A 201 30.49 -7.43 20.89
C ILE A 201 30.86 -8.36 22.04
N LYS A 202 30.06 -9.39 22.29
CA LYS A 202 30.35 -10.37 23.35
C LYS A 202 31.62 -11.17 23.10
N GLU A 203 31.96 -11.43 21.85
CA GLU A 203 33.13 -12.19 21.42
C GLU A 203 34.40 -11.34 21.35
N LYS A 204 34.29 -10.10 20.83
CA LYS A 204 35.46 -9.27 20.46
C LYS A 204 35.70 -8.04 21.36
N GLY A 205 34.76 -7.76 22.26
CA GLY A 205 34.78 -6.53 23.06
C GLY A 205 34.05 -5.38 22.39
N HIS A 206 33.47 -4.50 23.19
CA HIS A 206 32.70 -3.33 22.75
C HIS A 206 33.57 -2.34 21.96
N GLU A 207 34.82 -2.17 22.34
CA GLU A 207 35.79 -1.29 21.69
C GLU A 207 36.16 -1.69 20.25
N ASN A 208 35.89 -2.94 19.88
CA ASN A 208 36.24 -3.48 18.57
C ASN A 208 35.02 -3.62 17.63
N VAL A 209 33.80 -3.29 18.10
CA VAL A 209 32.56 -3.49 17.32
C VAL A 209 31.62 -2.28 17.46
N ALA A 210 31.50 -1.49 16.43
CA ALA A 210 30.50 -0.44 16.36
C ALA A 210 29.13 -1.03 16.02
N ASN A 211 28.14 -0.88 16.91
CA ASN A 211 26.78 -1.32 16.69
C ASN A 211 25.85 -0.13 16.41
N ALA A 212 25.66 0.19 15.13
CA ALA A 212 24.74 1.22 14.64
C ALA A 212 23.46 0.65 14.01
N THR A 213 23.01 -0.52 14.46
CA THR A 213 21.88 -1.25 13.83
C THR A 213 20.51 -0.76 14.24
N ILE A 214 20.40 -0.17 15.44
CA ILE A 214 19.13 0.37 15.97
C ILE A 214 19.34 1.87 16.24
N GLY A 215 18.46 2.70 15.70
CA GLY A 215 18.49 4.14 15.88
C GLY A 215 18.04 4.55 17.28
N ALA A 216 18.92 4.33 18.27
CA ALA A 216 18.76 4.77 19.65
C ALA A 216 19.99 5.55 20.09
N LEU A 217 19.82 6.53 20.97
CA LEU A 217 20.91 7.31 21.53
C LEU A 217 21.57 6.48 22.63
N LEU A 218 22.88 6.20 22.47
CA LEU A 218 23.67 5.43 23.40
C LEU A 218 24.76 6.32 23.99
N ASP A 219 25.19 6.01 25.23
CA ASP A 219 26.37 6.57 25.84
C ASP A 219 27.65 5.89 25.31
N ASP A 220 28.81 6.35 25.79
CA ASP A 220 30.11 5.86 25.34
C ASP A 220 30.35 4.38 25.72
N ASP A 221 29.65 3.88 26.72
CA ASP A 221 29.68 2.48 27.16
C ASP A 221 28.67 1.59 26.46
N GLY A 222 27.89 2.16 25.54
CA GLY A 222 26.81 1.47 24.78
C GLY A 222 25.52 1.30 25.57
N GLY A 223 25.36 1.98 26.69
CA GLY A 223 24.14 2.04 27.47
C GLY A 223 23.11 2.96 26.83
N LEU A 224 21.82 2.62 26.97
CA LEU A 224 20.74 3.47 26.47
C LEU A 224 20.64 4.76 27.28
N ILE A 225 20.75 5.90 26.65
CA ILE A 225 20.51 7.19 27.28
C ILE A 225 19.01 7.37 27.53
N VAL A 226 18.66 7.58 28.80
CA VAL A 226 17.30 7.95 29.23
C VAL A 226 17.39 9.36 29.85
N LEU A 227 16.55 10.28 29.36
CA LEU A 227 16.49 11.63 29.91
C LEU A 227 15.99 11.58 31.36
N SER A 228 16.70 12.24 32.30
CA SER A 228 16.31 12.26 33.72
C SER A 228 14.92 12.84 33.95
N SER A 229 14.54 13.89 33.18
CA SER A 229 13.20 14.49 33.22
C SER A 229 12.11 13.50 32.83
N VAL A 230 12.37 12.62 31.86
CA VAL A 230 11.41 11.57 31.42
C VAL A 230 11.31 10.48 32.49
N ASP A 231 12.42 10.03 33.03
CA ASP A 231 12.44 9.03 34.10
C ASP A 231 11.73 9.53 35.39
N GLU A 232 11.95 10.77 35.75
CA GLU A 232 11.26 11.41 36.86
C GLU A 232 9.77 11.56 36.63
N ALA A 233 9.36 11.97 35.40
CA ALA A 233 7.94 12.07 35.02
C ALA A 233 7.24 10.71 35.10
N VAL A 234 7.88 9.63 34.59
CA VAL A 234 7.32 8.28 34.67
C VAL A 234 7.21 7.81 36.12
N LYS A 235 8.20 8.07 36.96
CA LYS A 235 8.22 7.67 38.39
C LYS A 235 7.21 8.45 39.23
N SER A 236 6.80 9.64 38.77
CA SER A 236 5.79 10.47 39.46
C SER A 236 4.34 10.07 39.12
N LEU A 237 4.12 9.16 38.17
CA LEU A 237 2.78 8.72 37.81
C LEU A 237 2.13 7.91 38.93
N GLU A 238 0.94 8.31 39.33
CA GLU A 238 0.12 7.54 40.25
C GLU A 238 -0.40 6.26 39.55
N PRO A 239 -0.55 5.13 40.27
CA PRO A 239 -1.02 3.88 39.71
C PRO A 239 -2.32 3.99 38.88
N SER A 240 -3.27 4.83 39.29
CA SER A 240 -4.50 5.08 38.56
C SER A 240 -4.27 5.68 37.17
N GLN A 241 -3.24 6.51 36.99
CA GLN A 241 -2.97 7.19 35.72
C GLN A 241 -2.51 6.24 34.61
N TYR A 242 -1.90 5.11 34.95
CA TYR A 242 -1.47 4.11 33.96
C TYR A 242 -2.29 2.82 33.96
N ALA A 243 -3.13 2.60 34.99
CA ALA A 243 -3.97 1.40 35.10
C ALA A 243 -5.38 1.61 34.50
N GLU A 244 -5.87 2.85 34.44
CA GLU A 244 -7.20 3.15 33.93
C GLU A 244 -7.24 3.20 32.39
N TYR A 245 -8.39 2.80 31.83
CA TYR A 245 -8.62 3.01 30.38
C TYR A 245 -8.77 4.50 30.05
N ALA A 246 -8.03 4.97 29.07
CA ALA A 246 -8.15 6.32 28.57
C ALA A 246 -9.13 6.46 27.40
N PRO A 247 -9.51 7.68 27.06
CA PRO A 247 -10.12 8.00 25.78
C PRO A 247 -9.25 7.50 24.61
N ILE A 248 -9.87 6.90 23.61
CA ILE A 248 -9.15 6.30 22.46
C ILE A 248 -8.29 7.34 21.74
N ALA A 249 -8.82 8.56 21.57
CA ALA A 249 -8.10 9.66 20.95
C ALA A 249 -7.01 10.30 21.84
N GLY A 250 -6.84 9.84 23.09
CA GLY A 250 -5.92 10.40 24.07
C GLY A 250 -6.59 11.33 25.09
N THR A 251 -5.92 11.55 26.21
CA THR A 251 -6.37 12.49 27.26
C THR A 251 -6.23 13.95 26.79
N PRO A 252 -7.00 14.90 27.35
CA PRO A 252 -6.88 16.32 27.01
C PRO A 252 -5.45 16.84 27.18
N GLY A 253 -4.81 16.59 28.34
CA GLY A 253 -3.44 17.04 28.60
C GLY A 253 -2.40 16.47 27.63
N PHE A 254 -2.54 15.19 27.23
CA PHE A 254 -1.69 14.62 26.19
C PHE A 254 -1.87 15.34 24.84
N LYS A 255 -3.11 15.63 24.45
CA LYS A 255 -3.40 16.30 23.18
C LYS A 255 -2.79 17.69 23.13
N GLU A 256 -2.98 18.48 24.18
CA GLU A 256 -2.40 19.82 24.31
C GLU A 256 -0.88 19.80 24.24
N ALA A 257 -0.23 18.91 25.01
CA ALA A 257 1.22 18.76 25.02
C ALA A 257 1.78 18.31 23.67
N ALA A 258 1.11 17.37 23.00
CA ALA A 258 1.56 16.87 21.69
C ALA A 258 1.39 17.93 20.58
N ILE A 259 0.32 18.72 20.61
CA ILE A 259 0.12 19.86 19.69
C ILE A 259 1.23 20.89 19.92
N GLN A 260 1.46 21.29 21.17
CA GLN A 260 2.50 22.25 21.52
C GLN A 260 3.89 21.78 21.07
N ALA A 261 4.22 20.51 21.32
CA ALA A 261 5.51 19.94 20.93
C ALA A 261 5.66 19.83 19.40
N ALA A 262 4.63 19.45 18.69
CA ALA A 262 4.68 19.35 17.23
C ALA A 262 4.78 20.73 16.56
N LEU A 263 3.98 21.70 17.01
CA LEU A 263 3.89 23.04 16.41
C LEU A 263 4.93 24.02 16.96
N GLY A 264 5.61 23.73 18.11
CA GLY A 264 6.59 24.63 18.72
C GLY A 264 6.02 25.97 19.14
N GLY A 265 4.73 25.98 19.54
CA GLY A 265 4.03 27.21 19.93
C GLY A 265 3.49 28.05 18.74
N TYR A 266 3.59 27.52 17.49
CA TYR A 266 2.92 28.18 16.35
C TYR A 266 1.41 28.08 16.48
N GLU A 267 0.76 29.23 16.41
CA GLU A 267 -0.71 29.34 16.41
C GLU A 267 -1.22 29.20 14.97
N THR A 268 -1.81 28.05 14.67
CA THR A 268 -2.37 27.76 13.36
C THR A 268 -3.77 28.38 13.19
N SER A 269 -4.08 28.83 11.98
CA SER A 269 -5.43 29.23 11.58
C SER A 269 -6.34 28.04 11.25
N ARG A 270 -5.77 26.83 11.12
CA ARG A 270 -6.48 25.61 10.79
C ARG A 270 -7.16 24.96 12.01
N HIS A 271 -8.20 24.18 11.76
CA HIS A 271 -8.84 23.35 12.79
C HIS A 271 -7.98 22.10 13.07
N ILE A 272 -7.64 21.89 14.34
CA ILE A 272 -6.76 20.78 14.73
C ILE A 272 -7.59 19.57 15.16
N GLY A 273 -7.42 18.45 14.47
CA GLY A 273 -7.80 17.12 14.94
C GLY A 273 -6.58 16.36 15.42
N ILE A 274 -6.68 15.63 16.54
CA ILE A 274 -5.56 14.85 17.08
C ILE A 274 -6.02 13.53 17.65
N VAL A 275 -5.22 12.48 17.39
CA VAL A 275 -5.39 11.15 17.99
C VAL A 275 -4.06 10.61 18.50
N SER A 276 -4.09 10.00 19.66
CA SER A 276 -2.94 9.30 20.25
C SER A 276 -2.73 7.95 19.51
N THR A 277 -1.46 7.58 19.32
CA THR A 277 -1.09 6.37 18.57
C THR A 277 0.09 5.65 19.21
N PRO A 278 0.23 4.31 19.00
CA PRO A 278 1.37 3.55 19.52
C PRO A 278 2.64 3.80 18.69
N GLY A 279 3.31 4.92 18.96
CA GLY A 279 4.47 5.40 18.22
C GLY A 279 4.12 5.92 16.83
N GLY A 280 5.08 6.51 16.12
CA GLY A 280 4.90 7.00 14.75
C GLY A 280 4.37 5.92 13.78
N THR A 281 4.70 4.65 14.02
CA THR A 281 4.12 3.51 13.26
C THR A 281 2.59 3.50 13.32
N GLY A 282 2.01 3.76 14.49
CA GLY A 282 0.55 3.85 14.64
C GLY A 282 -0.04 5.05 13.91
N SER A 283 0.65 6.20 13.92
CA SER A 283 0.25 7.39 13.16
C SER A 283 0.19 7.11 11.66
N LEU A 284 1.25 6.54 11.11
CA LEU A 284 1.34 6.15 9.69
C LEU A 284 0.28 5.11 9.30
N ARG A 285 0.06 4.11 10.18
CA ARG A 285 -0.98 3.11 9.96
C ARG A 285 -2.37 3.74 9.90
N ASN A 286 -2.69 4.65 10.80
CA ASN A 286 -3.97 5.36 10.78
C ASN A 286 -4.13 6.21 9.52
N ALA A 287 -3.10 6.95 9.12
CA ALA A 287 -3.13 7.73 7.90
C ALA A 287 -3.38 6.85 6.67
N ILE A 288 -2.63 5.77 6.51
CA ILE A 288 -2.77 4.84 5.38
C ILE A 288 -4.14 4.16 5.39
N ALA A 289 -4.60 3.67 6.55
CA ALA A 289 -5.87 2.94 6.65
C ALA A 289 -7.09 3.78 6.26
N ASN A 290 -7.10 5.05 6.67
CA ASN A 290 -8.29 5.90 6.60
C ASN A 290 -8.31 6.80 5.35
N TYR A 291 -7.16 7.07 4.73
CA TYR A 291 -7.04 8.00 3.61
C TYR A 291 -6.64 7.34 2.29
N SER A 292 -6.61 6.00 2.23
CA SER A 292 -6.47 5.23 1.00
C SER A 292 -7.40 4.03 0.98
N CYS A 293 -7.72 3.53 -0.20
CA CYS A 293 -8.48 2.30 -0.39
C CYS A 293 -7.56 1.09 -0.53
N PRO A 294 -7.99 -0.15 -0.18
CA PRO A 294 -7.26 -1.36 -0.53
C PRO A 294 -6.94 -1.39 -2.03
N GLY A 295 -5.66 -1.62 -2.35
CA GLY A 295 -5.13 -1.60 -3.71
C GLY A 295 -4.62 -0.25 -4.22
N ASP A 296 -4.90 0.87 -3.52
CA ASP A 296 -4.22 2.13 -3.81
C ASP A 296 -2.74 2.03 -3.47
N LYS A 297 -1.90 2.77 -4.16
CA LYS A 297 -0.49 2.92 -3.83
C LYS A 297 -0.31 4.15 -2.94
N ILE A 298 0.47 4.01 -1.88
CA ILE A 298 1.02 5.16 -1.17
C ILE A 298 2.29 5.63 -1.86
N LEU A 299 2.61 6.91 -1.77
CA LEU A 299 3.78 7.53 -2.37
C LEU A 299 4.71 8.07 -1.28
N THR A 300 6.01 7.84 -1.45
CA THR A 300 7.08 8.50 -0.69
C THR A 300 8.35 8.57 -1.55
N HIS A 301 9.43 9.14 -1.03
CA HIS A 301 10.72 9.14 -1.73
C HIS A 301 11.48 7.80 -1.54
N ASN A 302 12.44 7.52 -2.45
CA ASN A 302 13.22 6.27 -2.44
C ASN A 302 14.17 6.13 -1.22
N TRP A 303 14.66 7.24 -0.65
CA TRP A 303 15.43 7.27 0.59
C TRP A 303 14.51 7.36 1.81
N CYS A 304 13.71 6.32 2.04
CA CYS A 304 12.69 6.31 3.09
C CYS A 304 12.93 5.23 4.14
N TRP A 305 12.25 5.37 5.27
CA TRP A 305 12.21 4.31 6.28
C TRP A 305 11.52 3.05 5.70
N PRO A 306 12.25 1.89 5.65
CA PRO A 306 11.73 0.70 4.94
C PRO A 306 10.39 0.18 5.45
N ASN A 307 10.02 0.51 6.69
CA ASN A 307 8.78 0.04 7.27
C ASN A 307 7.51 0.69 6.70
N TYR A 308 7.61 1.81 5.99
CA TYR A 308 6.46 2.37 5.26
C TYR A 308 5.84 1.36 4.30
N LYS A 309 6.69 0.63 3.56
CA LYS A 309 6.26 -0.45 2.67
C LYS A 309 5.52 -1.56 3.43
N ASN A 310 6.02 -1.97 4.60
CA ASN A 310 5.39 -3.02 5.40
C ASN A 310 4.02 -2.58 5.95
N ILE A 311 3.92 -1.32 6.42
CA ILE A 311 2.66 -0.76 6.93
C ILE A 311 1.61 -0.69 5.81
N ALA A 312 2.01 -0.30 4.59
CA ALA A 312 1.12 -0.27 3.44
C ALA A 312 0.66 -1.68 3.04
N ALA A 313 1.60 -2.62 2.89
CA ALA A 313 1.32 -4.00 2.49
C ALA A 313 0.43 -4.74 3.49
N GLU A 314 0.62 -4.55 4.81
CA GLU A 314 -0.22 -5.16 5.85
C GLU A 314 -1.68 -4.76 5.70
N GLN A 315 -1.96 -3.61 5.14
CA GLN A 315 -3.30 -3.09 4.92
C GLN A 315 -3.81 -3.29 3.48
N GLY A 316 -3.10 -4.06 2.66
CA GLY A 316 -3.46 -4.31 1.27
C GLY A 316 -3.29 -3.09 0.35
N ARG A 317 -2.34 -2.19 0.68
CA ARG A 317 -1.95 -1.04 -0.16
C ARG A 317 -0.65 -1.34 -0.88
N GLY A 318 -0.54 -0.82 -2.10
CA GLY A 318 0.71 -0.81 -2.85
C GLY A 318 1.67 0.27 -2.33
N PHE A 319 2.88 0.26 -2.88
CA PHE A 319 3.94 1.19 -2.52
C PHE A 319 4.65 1.68 -3.78
N GLU A 320 4.79 2.98 -3.91
CA GLU A 320 5.50 3.63 -5.03
C GLU A 320 6.48 4.65 -4.46
N THR A 321 7.59 4.88 -5.15
CA THR A 321 8.57 5.90 -4.75
C THR A 321 8.88 6.85 -5.90
N PHE A 322 9.27 8.07 -5.55
CA PHE A 322 9.94 9.00 -6.43
C PHE A 322 11.42 9.13 -6.03
N GLU A 323 12.26 9.53 -6.97
CA GLU A 323 13.66 9.84 -6.68
C GLU A 323 13.75 11.10 -5.83
N MET A 324 14.30 10.98 -4.61
CA MET A 324 14.34 12.07 -3.64
C MET A 324 15.21 13.23 -4.11
N PHE A 325 16.33 12.92 -4.76
CA PHE A 325 17.31 13.91 -5.19
C PHE A 325 17.41 13.97 -6.70
N ASP A 326 17.55 15.18 -7.21
CA ASP A 326 17.96 15.44 -8.59
C ASP A 326 19.48 15.30 -8.77
N ASP A 327 19.98 15.57 -9.97
CA ASP A 327 21.41 15.47 -10.30
C ASP A 327 22.27 16.49 -9.54
N ASP A 328 21.67 17.58 -9.02
CA ASP A 328 22.33 18.59 -8.19
C ASP A 328 22.25 18.30 -6.69
N GLY A 329 21.63 17.19 -6.28
CA GLY A 329 21.44 16.79 -4.90
C GLY A 329 20.37 17.57 -4.15
N LYS A 330 19.48 18.26 -4.86
CA LYS A 330 18.30 18.95 -4.31
C LYS A 330 17.07 18.05 -4.36
N PHE A 331 16.02 18.44 -3.65
CA PHE A 331 14.75 17.71 -3.70
C PHE A 331 14.20 17.68 -5.13
N ASN A 332 13.94 16.48 -5.66
CA ASN A 332 13.55 16.24 -7.03
C ASN A 332 12.07 16.56 -7.28
N LEU A 333 11.75 17.83 -7.41
CA LEU A 333 10.40 18.31 -7.65
C LEU A 333 9.79 17.75 -8.94
N ALA A 334 10.60 17.51 -9.97
CA ALA A 334 10.12 17.01 -11.26
C ALA A 334 9.60 15.57 -11.16
N ASP A 335 10.34 14.65 -10.52
CA ASP A 335 9.86 13.28 -10.34
C ASP A 335 8.74 13.21 -9.28
N PHE A 336 8.79 14.06 -8.26
CA PHE A 336 7.71 14.24 -7.31
C PHE A 336 6.38 14.58 -8.00
N GLU A 337 6.34 15.64 -8.81
CA GLU A 337 5.15 16.07 -9.55
C GLU A 337 4.67 14.99 -10.53
N TYR A 338 5.60 14.38 -11.27
CA TYR A 338 5.29 13.29 -12.20
C TYR A 338 4.61 12.12 -11.47
N LYS A 339 5.14 11.67 -10.33
CA LYS A 339 4.60 10.53 -9.58
C LYS A 339 3.25 10.84 -8.93
N VAL A 340 3.07 12.02 -8.35
CA VAL A 340 1.78 12.49 -7.84
C VAL A 340 0.73 12.46 -8.96
N SER A 341 1.01 13.10 -10.09
CA SER A 341 0.11 13.14 -11.23
C SER A 341 -0.18 11.75 -11.81
N LYS A 342 0.85 10.90 -11.92
CA LYS A 342 0.72 9.51 -12.40
C LYS A 342 -0.24 8.70 -11.52
N LEU A 343 -0.09 8.77 -10.21
CA LEU A 343 -0.92 7.99 -9.31
C LEU A 343 -2.36 8.51 -9.27
N LEU A 344 -2.57 9.81 -9.26
CA LEU A 344 -3.91 10.40 -9.25
C LEU A 344 -4.70 10.20 -10.56
N ARG A 345 -4.06 9.79 -11.65
CA ARG A 345 -4.77 9.34 -12.87
C ARG A 345 -5.47 7.98 -12.69
N VAL A 346 -4.97 7.13 -11.79
CA VAL A 346 -5.43 5.73 -11.64
C VAL A 346 -6.08 5.44 -10.29
N GLN A 347 -6.01 6.37 -9.35
CA GLN A 347 -6.66 6.29 -8.04
C GLN A 347 -7.24 7.66 -7.65
N ASP A 348 -8.28 7.67 -6.80
CA ASP A 348 -8.95 8.90 -6.40
C ASP A 348 -8.39 9.49 -5.12
N ARG A 349 -7.61 8.72 -4.39
CA ARG A 349 -6.99 9.10 -3.11
C ARG A 349 -5.51 8.78 -3.14
N LEU A 350 -4.70 9.67 -2.55
CA LEU A 350 -3.27 9.47 -2.42
C LEU A 350 -2.83 9.77 -0.98
N VAL A 351 -2.22 8.80 -0.33
CA VAL A 351 -1.42 9.05 0.88
C VAL A 351 0.01 9.28 0.43
N LEU A 352 0.48 10.49 0.65
CA LEU A 352 1.83 10.94 0.34
C LEU A 352 2.59 11.14 1.65
N ILE A 353 3.72 10.45 1.83
CA ILE A 353 4.53 10.53 3.05
C ILE A 353 5.84 11.25 2.74
N LEU A 354 6.10 12.35 3.43
CA LEU A 354 7.37 13.06 3.43
C LEU A 354 7.97 13.00 4.83
N ASN A 355 9.10 12.32 4.99
CA ASN A 355 9.85 12.33 6.24
C ASN A 355 10.82 13.52 6.23
N THR A 356 10.40 14.59 6.83
CA THR A 356 11.11 15.86 6.91
C THR A 356 10.53 16.69 8.08
N PRO A 357 11.32 17.48 8.83
CA PRO A 357 12.77 17.68 8.68
C PRO A 357 13.60 16.48 9.17
N ALA A 358 14.89 16.48 8.84
CA ALA A 358 15.87 15.46 9.20
C ALA A 358 15.45 14.04 8.77
N ASN A 359 15.27 13.86 7.48
CA ASN A 359 14.87 12.57 6.90
C ASN A 359 15.74 11.39 7.37
N ASN A 360 15.10 10.30 7.68
CA ASN A 360 15.76 9.00 7.91
C ASN A 360 15.78 8.18 6.60
N PRO A 361 16.96 7.94 5.93
CA PRO A 361 18.30 7.93 6.57
C PRO A 361 19.21 9.12 6.21
N THR A 362 18.80 10.08 5.38
CA THR A 362 19.73 11.04 4.78
C THR A 362 20.06 12.26 5.66
N GLY A 363 19.24 12.55 6.65
CA GLY A 363 19.33 13.78 7.45
C GLY A 363 18.81 15.02 6.71
N TYR A 364 18.34 14.87 5.48
CA TYR A 364 17.87 15.98 4.66
C TYR A 364 16.61 16.62 5.23
N SER A 365 16.56 17.94 5.19
CA SER A 365 15.37 18.73 5.51
C SER A 365 15.01 19.57 4.29
N LEU A 366 13.75 19.54 3.87
CA LEU A 366 13.28 20.41 2.81
C LEU A 366 13.44 21.87 3.23
N SER A 367 14.02 22.68 2.36
CA SER A 367 14.08 24.14 2.52
C SER A 367 12.68 24.74 2.38
N LEU A 368 12.52 25.97 2.86
CA LEU A 368 11.23 26.67 2.74
C LEU A 368 10.81 26.87 1.26
N ASP A 369 11.78 27.06 0.34
CA ASP A 369 11.45 27.21 -1.08
C ASP A 369 11.04 25.89 -1.73
N GLU A 370 11.66 24.78 -1.34
CA GLU A 370 11.19 23.43 -1.75
C GLU A 370 9.80 23.14 -1.21
N TRP A 371 9.50 23.52 0.04
CA TRP A 371 8.17 23.41 0.58
C TRP A 371 7.12 24.21 -0.20
N LYS A 372 7.42 25.47 -0.56
CA LYS A 372 6.53 26.28 -1.40
C LYS A 372 6.25 25.60 -2.74
N SER A 373 7.28 25.01 -3.36
CA SER A 373 7.12 24.29 -4.63
C SER A 373 6.30 23.00 -4.46
N VAL A 374 6.48 22.25 -3.36
CA VAL A 374 5.64 21.10 -3.02
C VAL A 374 4.18 21.50 -2.84
N ILE A 375 3.93 22.62 -2.14
CA ILE A 375 2.57 23.13 -1.92
C ILE A 375 1.94 23.56 -3.26
N GLU A 376 2.68 24.26 -4.12
CA GLU A 376 2.20 24.65 -5.45
C GLU A 376 1.82 23.44 -6.31
N ILE A 377 2.63 22.39 -6.32
CA ILE A 377 2.32 21.14 -7.03
C ILE A 377 1.04 20.50 -6.47
N LEU A 378 0.88 20.44 -5.15
CA LEU A 378 -0.28 19.85 -4.53
C LEU A 378 -1.55 20.72 -4.68
N ASP A 379 -1.39 22.04 -4.81
CA ASP A 379 -2.50 22.96 -5.08
C ASP A 379 -3.08 22.78 -6.51
N ASN A 380 -2.31 22.22 -7.42
CA ASN A 380 -2.74 21.87 -8.78
C ASN A 380 -3.44 20.49 -8.87
N VAL A 381 -3.60 19.78 -7.77
CA VAL A 381 -4.36 18.50 -7.74
C VAL A 381 -5.84 18.77 -8.06
N PRO A 382 -6.47 18.02 -8.97
CA PRO A 382 -7.89 18.21 -9.32
C PRO A 382 -8.81 18.10 -8.09
N ASP A 383 -9.86 18.92 -8.06
CA ASP A 383 -10.79 19.01 -6.91
C ASP A 383 -11.49 17.68 -6.56
N GLU A 384 -11.69 16.82 -7.57
CA GLU A 384 -12.27 15.49 -7.37
C GLU A 384 -11.28 14.46 -6.80
N LYS A 385 -10.01 14.81 -6.63
CA LYS A 385 -8.98 13.95 -6.05
C LYS A 385 -8.63 14.41 -4.63
N VAL A 386 -8.30 13.47 -3.78
CA VAL A 386 -7.96 13.73 -2.38
C VAL A 386 -6.52 13.32 -2.09
N VAL A 387 -5.76 14.18 -1.46
CA VAL A 387 -4.39 13.88 -0.99
C VAL A 387 -4.33 14.02 0.52
N ALA A 388 -3.87 12.99 1.22
CA ALA A 388 -3.43 13.07 2.60
C ALA A 388 -1.90 13.24 2.60
N LEU A 389 -1.44 14.45 2.86
CA LEU A 389 -0.01 14.77 2.98
C LEU A 389 0.46 14.46 4.41
N VAL A 390 1.11 13.34 4.59
CA VAL A 390 1.68 12.93 5.89
C VAL A 390 3.11 13.46 5.98
N VAL A 391 3.33 14.43 6.83
CA VAL A 391 4.66 14.90 7.19
C VAL A 391 5.12 14.12 8.42
N ASP A 392 6.05 13.20 8.24
CA ASP A 392 6.63 12.41 9.33
C ASP A 392 7.73 13.26 10.00
N ILE A 393 7.37 13.87 11.12
CA ILE A 393 8.21 14.81 11.87
C ILE A 393 8.89 14.14 13.07
N ALA A 394 9.14 12.83 12.99
CA ALA A 394 9.73 12.07 14.10
C ALA A 394 11.11 12.60 14.56
N TYR A 395 11.81 13.35 13.73
CA TYR A 395 13.14 13.91 14.02
C TYR A 395 13.16 15.44 14.06
N ILE A 396 12.02 16.10 14.17
CA ILE A 396 11.92 17.56 14.09
C ILE A 396 12.85 18.28 15.09
N ASP A 397 12.96 17.76 16.29
CA ASP A 397 13.77 18.38 17.37
C ASP A 397 15.27 18.13 17.22
N PHE A 398 15.69 17.37 16.21
CA PHE A 398 17.10 17.14 15.86
C PHE A 398 17.54 17.87 14.59
N ALA A 399 16.64 18.58 13.94
CA ALA A 399 16.89 19.18 12.64
C ALA A 399 17.50 20.60 12.71
N GLY A 400 17.59 21.19 13.90
CA GLY A 400 18.13 22.52 14.13
C GLY A 400 17.35 23.34 15.15
N ASP A 401 17.38 24.66 14.98
CA ASP A 401 16.64 25.58 15.86
C ASP A 401 15.14 25.39 15.79
N GLU A 402 14.47 25.38 16.94
CA GLU A 402 13.05 25.07 17.11
C GLU A 402 12.11 25.86 16.19
N LYS A 403 12.39 27.13 15.95
CA LYS A 403 11.58 27.96 15.08
C LYS A 403 11.84 27.67 13.61
N ASN A 404 13.10 27.57 13.22
CA ASN A 404 13.49 27.41 11.83
C ASN A 404 13.01 26.06 11.26
N VAL A 405 13.07 24.99 12.06
CA VAL A 405 12.61 23.65 11.63
C VAL A 405 11.10 23.54 11.47
N ARG A 406 10.35 24.52 11.92
CA ARG A 406 8.87 24.58 11.84
C ARG A 406 8.35 25.65 10.86
N GLU A 407 9.22 26.36 10.15
CA GLU A 407 8.85 27.38 9.16
C GLU A 407 7.99 26.85 8.01
N PHE A 408 7.96 25.55 7.80
CA PHE A 408 7.09 24.92 6.80
C PHE A 408 5.62 24.85 7.23
N ILE A 409 5.32 24.90 8.53
CA ILE A 409 3.94 24.74 9.03
C ILE A 409 2.99 25.80 8.45
N PRO A 410 3.34 27.09 8.42
CA PRO A 410 2.52 28.11 7.74
C PRO A 410 2.27 27.81 6.25
N GLU A 411 3.21 27.14 5.56
CA GLU A 411 3.01 26.78 4.15
C GLU A 411 1.91 25.70 4.00
N LEU A 412 1.78 24.78 4.95
CA LEU A 412 0.72 23.77 4.95
C LEU A 412 -0.68 24.38 5.01
N GLU A 413 -0.83 25.58 5.60
CA GLU A 413 -2.11 26.27 5.68
C GLU A 413 -2.60 26.83 4.34
N LYS A 414 -1.75 26.91 3.33
CA LYS A 414 -2.10 27.36 1.98
C LYS A 414 -2.75 26.28 1.13
N LEU A 415 -2.66 25.00 1.55
CA LEU A 415 -3.25 23.88 0.85
C LEU A 415 -4.77 23.98 0.79
N ARG A 416 -5.35 23.58 -0.33
CA ARG A 416 -6.81 23.55 -0.53
C ARG A 416 -7.46 22.41 0.25
N SER A 417 -8.77 22.47 0.40
CA SER A 417 -9.58 21.53 1.20
C SER A 417 -9.50 20.06 0.76
N ASN A 418 -9.10 19.81 -0.49
CA ASN A 418 -8.89 18.45 -1.01
C ASN A 418 -7.49 17.87 -0.70
N VAL A 419 -6.62 18.64 -0.05
CA VAL A 419 -5.31 18.20 0.45
C VAL A 419 -5.26 18.35 1.96
N LEU A 420 -5.26 17.23 2.69
CA LEU A 420 -5.26 17.23 4.16
C LEU A 420 -3.83 17.04 4.70
N PRO A 421 -3.24 18.08 5.33
CA PRO A 421 -1.96 17.94 6.02
C PRO A 421 -2.13 17.13 7.32
N LEU A 422 -1.27 16.14 7.49
CA LEU A 422 -1.18 15.26 8.66
C LEU A 422 0.24 15.29 9.22
N LEU A 423 0.42 15.63 10.48
CA LEU A 423 1.72 15.58 11.16
C LEU A 423 1.81 14.28 11.97
N ALA A 424 2.79 13.43 11.67
CA ALA A 424 3.08 12.24 12.45
C ALA A 424 4.17 12.56 13.46
N TYR A 425 3.76 12.94 14.68
CA TYR A 425 4.65 13.27 15.79
C TYR A 425 4.93 12.07 16.67
N SER A 426 6.17 11.88 17.10
CA SER A 426 6.58 10.74 17.95
C SER A 426 7.52 11.17 19.08
N THR A 427 7.21 10.78 20.30
CA THR A 427 8.07 10.99 21.46
C THR A 427 9.30 10.08 21.48
N SER A 428 9.32 9.05 20.61
CA SER A 428 10.35 8.01 20.63
C SER A 428 11.77 8.55 20.47
N LYS A 429 11.94 9.63 19.68
CA LYS A 429 13.25 10.22 19.42
C LYS A 429 13.49 11.42 20.32
N THR A 430 12.61 12.40 20.30
CA THR A 430 12.67 13.63 21.08
C THR A 430 12.95 13.38 22.57
N PHE A 431 12.26 12.41 23.14
CA PHE A 431 12.38 12.11 24.58
C PHE A 431 13.17 10.83 24.89
N THR A 432 13.91 10.27 23.93
CA THR A 432 14.64 8.99 24.05
C THR A 432 13.77 7.85 24.62
N PHE A 433 12.44 7.91 24.36
CA PHE A 433 11.45 7.04 25.00
C PHE A 433 10.90 5.99 24.02
N TYR A 434 11.80 5.23 23.41
CA TYR A 434 11.55 4.34 22.29
C TYR A 434 10.57 3.22 22.59
N GLY A 435 10.64 2.65 23.79
CA GLY A 435 9.86 1.48 24.20
C GLY A 435 8.44 1.77 24.63
N PHE A 436 8.14 2.99 25.05
CA PHE A 436 6.83 3.38 25.60
C PHE A 436 5.74 3.49 24.54
N ARG A 437 6.12 3.71 23.29
CA ARG A 437 5.21 3.79 22.13
C ARG A 437 4.18 4.93 22.22
N CYS A 438 4.61 6.11 22.61
CA CYS A 438 3.76 7.29 22.68
C CYS A 438 3.97 8.18 21.45
N ALA A 439 2.89 8.54 20.78
CA ALA A 439 2.89 9.39 19.58
C ALA A 439 1.50 9.96 19.28
N ALA A 440 1.43 10.89 18.36
CA ALA A 440 0.18 11.49 17.90
C ALA A 440 0.16 11.58 16.36
N LEU A 441 -1.02 11.42 15.78
CA LEU A 441 -1.33 11.88 14.44
C LEU A 441 -2.20 13.13 14.58
N ILE A 442 -1.74 14.24 13.98
CA ILE A 442 -2.37 15.55 14.08
C ILE A 442 -2.78 15.97 12.68
N CYS A 443 -4.02 16.38 12.45
CA CYS A 443 -4.43 17.01 11.20
C CYS A 443 -4.57 18.51 11.36
N LEU A 444 -4.27 19.26 10.31
CA LEU A 444 -4.52 20.69 10.16
C LEU A 444 -5.62 20.87 9.11
N ALA A 445 -6.86 20.77 9.55
CA ALA A 445 -8.04 20.73 8.68
C ALA A 445 -8.54 22.13 8.31
N ASP A 446 -9.18 22.22 7.16
CA ASP A 446 -9.77 23.46 6.64
C ASP A 446 -11.06 23.84 7.38
N SER A 447 -11.75 22.87 7.98
CA SER A 447 -12.96 23.09 8.78
C SER A 447 -13.00 22.19 10.01
N GLU A 448 -13.85 22.57 10.99
CA GLU A 448 -14.12 21.79 12.19
C GLU A 448 -14.71 20.42 11.86
N GLU A 449 -15.57 20.33 10.84
CA GLU A 449 -16.19 19.09 10.39
C GLU A 449 -15.15 18.09 9.90
N ILE A 450 -14.13 18.54 9.16
CA ILE A 450 -13.04 17.67 8.67
C ILE A 450 -12.16 17.23 9.84
N ALA A 451 -11.86 18.12 10.78
CA ALA A 451 -11.09 17.77 11.98
C ALA A 451 -11.83 16.73 12.84
N ASP A 452 -13.14 16.89 12.99
CA ASP A 452 -14.01 15.95 13.70
C ASP A 452 -14.11 14.60 12.98
N GLU A 453 -14.26 14.59 11.67
CA GLU A 453 -14.24 13.38 10.85
C GLU A 453 -12.92 12.63 11.03
N PHE A 454 -11.78 13.32 10.93
CA PHE A 454 -10.46 12.76 11.17
C PHE A 454 -10.39 12.05 12.52
N VAL A 455 -10.81 12.72 13.61
CA VAL A 455 -10.77 12.13 14.96
C VAL A 455 -11.66 10.87 15.04
N LYS A 456 -12.85 10.90 14.43
CA LYS A 456 -13.79 9.77 14.43
C LYS A 456 -13.25 8.56 13.67
N VAL A 457 -12.76 8.75 12.43
CA VAL A 457 -12.28 7.62 11.61
C VAL A 457 -10.98 7.05 12.18
N CYS A 458 -10.07 7.89 12.66
CA CYS A 458 -8.84 7.43 13.30
C CYS A 458 -9.12 6.72 14.63
N SER A 459 -10.08 7.20 15.42
CA SER A 459 -10.50 6.53 16.66
C SER A 459 -11.14 5.17 16.38
N TYR A 460 -11.95 5.04 15.33
CA TYR A 460 -12.51 3.75 14.90
C TYR A 460 -11.41 2.75 14.54
N SER A 461 -10.43 3.17 13.74
CA SER A 461 -9.27 2.34 13.39
C SER A 461 -8.44 1.97 14.61
N SER A 462 -8.20 2.91 15.52
CA SER A 462 -7.47 2.67 16.76
C SER A 462 -8.21 1.67 17.65
N ARG A 463 -9.54 1.82 17.81
CA ARG A 463 -10.38 0.92 18.61
C ARG A 463 -10.30 -0.53 18.14
N SER A 464 -10.23 -0.74 16.82
CA SER A 464 -10.20 -2.07 16.22
C SER A 464 -8.82 -2.72 16.18
N THR A 465 -7.75 -1.98 16.56
CA THR A 465 -6.36 -2.49 16.47
C THR A 465 -5.65 -2.56 17.81
N TRP A 466 -5.42 -1.45 18.46
CA TRP A 466 -4.70 -1.39 19.76
C TRP A 466 -5.57 -0.89 20.92
N SER A 467 -6.77 -0.41 20.65
CA SER A 467 -7.73 0.16 21.59
C SER A 467 -7.23 1.47 22.25
N ASN A 468 -6.20 1.39 23.07
CA ASN A 468 -5.55 2.54 23.70
C ASN A 468 -4.06 2.51 23.44
N SER A 469 -3.47 3.69 23.28
CA SER A 469 -2.02 3.89 23.25
C SER A 469 -1.56 4.62 24.51
N PRO A 470 -0.28 4.54 24.89
CA PRO A 470 0.31 5.38 25.92
C PRO A 470 0.10 6.88 25.59
N ARG A 471 -0.10 7.68 26.60
CA ARG A 471 -0.50 9.09 26.54
C ARG A 471 0.06 9.87 27.74
#